data_5e8a486019bde73f5a527a3592f17e99
#
_entry.id   5e8a486019bde73f5a527a3592f17e99
#
_cell.length_a   1.000
_cell.length_b   1.000
_cell.length_c   1.000
_cell.angle_alpha   90.00
_cell.angle_beta   90.00
_cell.angle_gamma   90.00
#
_symmetry.space_group_name_H-M   'P 1'
#
loop_
_entity.id
_entity.type
_entity.pdbx_description
1 polymer ?
#
loop_
_entity_poly.entity_id
_entity_poly.type
_entity_poly.pdbx_seq_one_letter_code
_entity_poly.pdbx_strand_id
1 'polypeptide(L)'
;MGKIFVAGLINIETTVAINGFPLAYFPAHYPFYGLYTAASGVGLNIAKALTILGNQIDFASLIAEDDNGFLARKTLTDVGISDDLVLNRLDATAQSVILYAPDGRRQIHVDLKNIQKQEYPLNLMDQPIRNCDLAVICNINFARPILQLARELGKWIATDVHAISDLEDDYNRDYMANAQILFLSDESLPDSPEHVVQDLLRCYDNEIVVIGLGRKGALMAVRQDDFVGRFDPVFTRPLVNTIGAGDALFSSFLDGFLRTKDPYKALSRAIVFASYKIGEKGAAEGFLNREELEEWQKKIEHQA
;
A
#
# COMPACT_ATOMS: atom_id res chain seq x y z
N MET A 1 -16.63 -11.80 3.28
CA MET A 1 -16.34 -10.99 2.10
C MET A 1 -16.61 -9.56 2.53
N GLY A 2 -15.58 -8.73 2.62
CA GLY A 2 -15.72 -7.32 3.00
C GLY A 2 -15.96 -6.46 1.76
N LYS A 3 -16.67 -5.35 1.94
CA LYS A 3 -16.76 -4.29 0.93
C LYS A 3 -15.86 -3.14 1.33
N ILE A 4 -14.85 -2.84 0.53
CA ILE A 4 -13.81 -1.86 0.87
C ILE A 4 -13.80 -0.77 -0.20
N PHE A 5 -13.84 0.49 0.24
CA PHE A 5 -13.59 1.63 -0.62
C PHE A 5 -12.09 1.95 -0.61
N VAL A 6 -11.48 2.11 -1.76
CA VAL A 6 -10.06 2.47 -1.90
C VAL A 6 -9.95 3.75 -2.73
N ALA A 7 -9.27 4.77 -2.22
CA ALA A 7 -8.91 5.97 -2.98
C ALA A 7 -7.38 6.11 -3.01
N GLY A 8 -6.78 6.10 -4.21
CA GLY A 8 -5.33 6.16 -4.31
C GLY A 8 -4.80 6.22 -5.73
N LEU A 9 -3.48 6.32 -5.83
CA LEU A 9 -2.75 6.48 -7.07
C LEU A 9 -2.83 5.24 -7.97
N ILE A 10 -3.04 5.48 -9.25
CA ILE A 10 -2.61 4.61 -10.35
C ILE A 10 -1.43 5.28 -11.06
N ASN A 11 -0.39 4.54 -11.34
CA ASN A 11 0.69 4.95 -12.23
C ASN A 11 1.16 3.80 -13.12
N ILE A 12 1.92 4.11 -14.15
CA ILE A 12 2.65 3.10 -14.90
C ILE A 12 4.06 3.05 -14.37
N GLU A 13 4.43 1.90 -13.81
CA GLU A 13 5.70 1.64 -13.16
C GLU A 13 6.63 0.85 -14.07
N THR A 14 7.85 1.34 -14.25
CA THR A 14 8.93 0.60 -14.89
C THR A 14 10.01 0.30 -13.87
N THR A 15 10.24 -0.97 -13.55
CA THR A 15 11.35 -1.41 -12.73
C THR A 15 12.57 -1.70 -13.58
N VAL A 16 13.76 -1.32 -13.09
CA VAL A 16 15.05 -1.47 -13.77
C VAL A 16 16.04 -2.15 -12.84
N ALA A 17 16.48 -3.35 -13.17
CA ALA A 17 17.56 -4.03 -12.46
C ALA A 17 18.89 -3.31 -12.72
N ILE A 18 19.60 -2.97 -11.65
CA ILE A 18 20.93 -2.33 -11.69
C ILE A 18 21.94 -3.17 -10.92
N ASN A 19 23.25 -2.94 -11.16
CA ASN A 19 24.31 -3.69 -10.46
C ASN A 19 24.51 -3.25 -9.01
N GLY A 20 24.13 -2.00 -8.67
CA GLY A 20 24.25 -1.43 -7.31
C GLY A 20 24.23 0.09 -7.29
N PHE A 21 24.28 0.64 -6.09
CA PHE A 21 24.38 2.08 -5.84
C PHE A 21 25.74 2.41 -5.20
N PRO A 22 26.34 3.61 -5.53
CA PRO A 22 25.86 4.60 -6.49
C PRO A 22 25.92 4.07 -7.94
N LEU A 23 25.09 4.65 -8.83
CA LEU A 23 25.12 4.30 -10.24
C LEU A 23 26.45 4.73 -10.88
N ALA A 24 27.16 3.78 -11.49
CA ALA A 24 28.28 4.11 -12.37
C ALA A 24 27.73 4.62 -13.71
N TYR A 25 28.33 5.71 -14.23
CA TYR A 25 27.95 6.22 -15.53
C TYR A 25 28.47 5.31 -16.64
N PHE A 26 27.55 4.88 -17.51
CA PHE A 26 27.82 4.24 -18.79
C PHE A 26 26.92 4.87 -19.85
N PRO A 27 27.43 5.12 -21.08
CA PRO A 27 26.59 5.65 -22.18
C PRO A 27 25.38 4.77 -22.50
N ALA A 28 25.52 3.45 -22.34
CA ALA A 28 24.44 2.47 -22.48
C ALA A 28 24.66 1.32 -21.50
N HIS A 29 23.60 0.91 -20.83
CA HIS A 29 23.56 -0.25 -19.94
C HIS A 29 22.53 -1.24 -20.48
N TYR A 30 22.86 -2.54 -20.52
CA TYR A 30 22.01 -3.58 -21.08
C TYR A 30 21.56 -4.56 -19.99
N PRO A 31 20.54 -4.26 -19.21
CA PRO A 31 20.00 -5.18 -18.20
C PRO A 31 19.07 -6.19 -18.87
N PHE A 32 19.63 -7.23 -19.48
CA PHE A 32 18.85 -8.25 -20.15
C PHE A 32 17.81 -8.88 -19.21
N TYR A 33 16.51 -8.84 -19.61
CA TYR A 33 15.36 -9.23 -18.80
C TYR A 33 15.23 -8.47 -17.47
N GLY A 34 15.98 -7.37 -17.31
CA GLY A 34 15.98 -6.52 -16.10
C GLY A 34 15.03 -5.33 -16.18
N LEU A 35 14.23 -5.20 -17.24
CA LEU A 35 13.19 -4.18 -17.38
C LEU A 35 11.82 -4.86 -17.29
N TYR A 36 10.94 -4.27 -16.47
CA TYR A 36 9.55 -4.72 -16.35
C TYR A 36 8.65 -3.51 -16.22
N THR A 37 7.58 -3.45 -17.02
CA THR A 37 6.61 -2.33 -16.99
C THR A 37 5.20 -2.88 -16.78
N ALA A 38 4.47 -2.30 -15.84
CA ALA A 38 3.09 -2.65 -15.53
C ALA A 38 2.32 -1.46 -14.94
N ALA A 39 1.00 -1.53 -14.96
CA ALA A 39 0.18 -0.64 -14.14
C ALA A 39 0.38 -1.01 -12.65
N SER A 40 0.60 0.01 -11.84
CA SER A 40 0.94 -0.04 -10.42
C SER A 40 0.42 1.22 -9.72
N GLY A 41 1.03 1.59 -8.64
CA GLY A 41 0.66 2.69 -7.75
C GLY A 41 -0.01 2.17 -6.49
N VAL A 42 0.23 2.87 -5.39
CA VAL A 42 -0.21 2.42 -4.05
C VAL A 42 -1.68 2.04 -4.03
N GLY A 43 -2.55 2.90 -4.61
CA GLY A 43 -3.99 2.62 -4.67
C GLY A 43 -4.33 1.36 -5.47
N LEU A 44 -3.73 1.18 -6.66
CA LEU A 44 -3.96 0.00 -7.49
C LEU A 44 -3.40 -1.27 -6.84
N ASN A 45 -2.20 -1.20 -6.25
CA ASN A 45 -1.59 -2.36 -5.58
C ASN A 45 -2.47 -2.86 -4.44
N ILE A 46 -2.98 -1.95 -3.61
CA ILE A 46 -3.91 -2.26 -2.50
C ILE A 46 -5.22 -2.82 -3.04
N ALA A 47 -5.85 -2.16 -4.02
CA ALA A 47 -7.12 -2.61 -4.60
C ALA A 47 -6.99 -4.01 -5.21
N LYS A 48 -5.92 -4.27 -5.97
CA LYS A 48 -5.62 -5.58 -6.57
C LYS A 48 -5.39 -6.66 -5.52
N ALA A 49 -4.57 -6.39 -4.51
CA ALA A 49 -4.30 -7.35 -3.44
C ALA A 49 -5.57 -7.72 -2.67
N LEU A 50 -6.39 -6.73 -2.30
CA LEU A 50 -7.66 -6.94 -1.60
C LEU A 50 -8.68 -7.71 -2.46
N THR A 51 -8.73 -7.46 -3.77
CA THR A 51 -9.58 -8.19 -4.72
C THR A 51 -9.17 -9.65 -4.80
N ILE A 52 -7.87 -9.94 -4.95
CA ILE A 52 -7.33 -11.31 -4.98
C ILE A 52 -7.61 -12.05 -3.66
N LEU A 53 -7.56 -11.34 -2.52
CA LEU A 53 -7.97 -11.86 -1.22
C LEU A 53 -9.49 -12.05 -1.09
N GLY A 54 -10.29 -11.74 -2.13
CA GLY A 54 -11.71 -12.02 -2.23
C GLY A 54 -12.61 -10.94 -1.60
N ASN A 55 -12.16 -9.69 -1.52
CA ASN A 55 -13.00 -8.55 -1.14
C ASN A 55 -13.62 -7.87 -2.35
N GLN A 56 -14.75 -7.21 -2.14
CA GLN A 56 -15.38 -6.35 -3.14
C GLN A 56 -14.82 -4.94 -2.99
N ILE A 57 -14.31 -4.37 -4.10
CA ILE A 57 -13.59 -3.08 -4.09
C ILE A 57 -14.35 -2.05 -4.93
N ASP A 58 -14.66 -0.90 -4.32
CA ASP A 58 -14.97 0.33 -5.02
C ASP A 58 -13.67 1.17 -5.08
N PHE A 59 -13.10 1.37 -6.28
CA PHE A 59 -11.77 1.97 -6.43
C PHE A 59 -11.81 3.32 -7.13
N ALA A 60 -11.40 4.37 -6.44
CA ALA A 60 -11.34 5.75 -6.92
C ALA A 60 -9.89 6.17 -7.24
N SER A 61 -9.68 6.67 -8.45
CA SER A 61 -8.39 7.21 -8.90
C SER A 61 -8.55 8.22 -10.02
N LEU A 62 -7.44 8.88 -10.38
CA LEU A 62 -7.36 9.82 -11.49
C LEU A 62 -6.29 9.36 -12.49
N ILE A 63 -6.64 9.36 -13.78
CA ILE A 63 -5.76 9.05 -14.90
C ILE A 63 -5.98 10.03 -16.05
N ALA A 64 -5.22 9.91 -17.12
CA ALA A 64 -5.46 10.61 -18.38
C ALA A 64 -6.13 9.70 -19.42
N GLU A 65 -6.58 10.30 -20.50
CA GLU A 65 -7.02 9.60 -21.71
C GLU A 65 -5.81 9.40 -22.65
N ASP A 66 -4.88 8.54 -22.23
CA ASP A 66 -3.64 8.22 -22.93
C ASP A 66 -3.36 6.70 -22.91
N ASP A 67 -2.31 6.25 -23.61
CA ASP A 67 -1.95 4.82 -23.68
C ASP A 67 -1.69 4.22 -22.27
N ASN A 68 -1.14 5.00 -21.36
CA ASN A 68 -0.92 4.62 -19.98
C ASN A 68 -2.25 4.45 -19.20
N GLY A 69 -3.19 5.37 -19.42
CA GLY A 69 -4.54 5.26 -18.87
C GLY A 69 -5.29 4.04 -19.43
N PHE A 70 -5.13 3.75 -20.72
CA PHE A 70 -5.67 2.52 -21.32
C PHE A 70 -5.09 1.26 -20.68
N LEU A 71 -3.76 1.21 -20.46
CA LEU A 71 -3.12 0.10 -19.78
C LEU A 71 -3.63 -0.05 -18.34
N ALA A 72 -3.83 1.05 -17.62
CA ALA A 72 -4.40 1.05 -16.28
C ALA A 72 -5.81 0.44 -16.26
N ARG A 73 -6.72 0.89 -17.15
CA ARG A 73 -8.09 0.36 -17.26
C ARG A 73 -8.11 -1.11 -17.64
N LYS A 74 -7.25 -1.51 -18.58
CA LYS A 74 -7.10 -2.92 -18.95
C LYS A 74 -6.71 -3.77 -17.74
N THR A 75 -5.76 -3.29 -16.94
CA THR A 75 -5.33 -4.00 -15.73
C THR A 75 -6.47 -4.14 -14.70
N LEU A 76 -7.28 -3.09 -14.50
CA LEU A 76 -8.45 -3.16 -13.62
C LEU A 76 -9.46 -4.21 -14.11
N THR A 77 -9.76 -4.20 -15.42
CA THR A 77 -10.66 -5.20 -16.03
C THR A 77 -10.13 -6.63 -15.86
N ASP A 78 -8.84 -6.85 -16.11
CA ASP A 78 -8.20 -8.17 -16.02
C ASP A 78 -8.26 -8.76 -14.59
N VAL A 79 -8.32 -7.91 -13.56
CA VAL A 79 -8.45 -8.34 -12.15
C VAL A 79 -9.87 -8.26 -11.60
N GLY A 80 -10.85 -7.82 -12.39
CA GLY A 80 -12.25 -7.73 -12.00
C GLY A 80 -12.59 -6.55 -11.08
N ILE A 81 -11.83 -5.46 -11.15
CA ILE A 81 -12.11 -4.20 -10.46
C ILE A 81 -12.85 -3.26 -11.42
N SER A 82 -14.02 -2.73 -11.00
CA SER A 82 -14.72 -1.71 -11.77
C SER A 82 -13.87 -0.43 -11.87
N ASP A 83 -13.88 0.21 -13.05
CA ASP A 83 -13.22 1.48 -13.31
C ASP A 83 -14.20 2.68 -13.34
N ASP A 84 -15.45 2.49 -12.88
CA ASP A 84 -16.49 3.54 -12.86
C ASP A 84 -16.07 4.78 -12.07
N LEU A 85 -15.23 4.61 -11.05
CA LEU A 85 -14.68 5.67 -10.20
C LEU A 85 -13.25 6.07 -10.59
N VAL A 86 -12.73 5.58 -11.72
CA VAL A 86 -11.43 6.00 -12.27
C VAL A 86 -11.65 7.06 -13.34
N LEU A 87 -11.38 8.33 -13.00
CA LEU A 87 -11.76 9.46 -13.82
C LEU A 87 -10.60 9.98 -14.68
N ASN A 88 -10.91 10.34 -15.94
CA ASN A 88 -9.97 11.01 -16.85
C ASN A 88 -9.91 12.51 -16.49
N ARG A 89 -8.98 12.90 -15.61
CA ARG A 89 -8.81 14.27 -15.09
C ARG A 89 -7.38 14.80 -15.20
N LEU A 90 -6.46 13.96 -15.65
CA LEU A 90 -5.07 14.33 -15.79
C LEU A 90 -4.70 14.70 -17.21
N ASP A 91 -3.67 15.54 -17.36
CA ASP A 91 -3.08 15.87 -18.67
C ASP A 91 -2.29 14.68 -19.24
N ALA A 92 -1.69 13.88 -18.36
CA ALA A 92 -1.06 12.60 -18.66
C ALA A 92 -1.14 11.68 -17.43
N THR A 93 -1.23 10.37 -17.64
CA THR A 93 -1.23 9.39 -16.56
C THR A 93 0.12 9.38 -15.85
N ALA A 94 0.10 9.32 -14.50
CA ALA A 94 1.31 9.29 -13.67
C ALA A 94 2.21 8.09 -14.02
N GLN A 95 3.52 8.26 -13.85
CA GLN A 95 4.53 7.26 -14.18
C GLN A 95 5.60 7.19 -13.08
N SER A 96 6.22 6.03 -12.95
CA SER A 96 7.41 5.88 -12.10
C SER A 96 8.47 4.99 -12.74
N VAL A 97 9.71 5.25 -12.37
CA VAL A 97 10.85 4.38 -12.65
C VAL A 97 11.49 3.99 -11.33
N ILE A 98 11.66 2.69 -11.11
CA ILE A 98 12.26 2.15 -9.90
C ILE A 98 13.55 1.41 -10.26
N LEU A 99 14.67 1.94 -9.81
CA LEU A 99 15.95 1.26 -9.88
C LEU A 99 16.08 0.34 -8.67
N TYR A 100 16.40 -0.93 -8.87
CA TYR A 100 16.63 -1.87 -7.77
C TYR A 100 17.90 -2.66 -7.94
N ALA A 101 18.61 -2.89 -6.83
CA ALA A 101 19.88 -3.61 -6.77
C ALA A 101 19.72 -4.97 -6.08
N PRO A 102 20.65 -5.94 -6.31
CA PRO A 102 20.60 -7.26 -5.68
C PRO A 102 20.67 -7.25 -4.14
N ASP A 103 21.19 -6.19 -3.54
CA ASP A 103 21.26 -6.00 -2.09
C ASP A 103 19.93 -5.55 -1.46
N GLY A 104 18.88 -5.37 -2.28
CA GLY A 104 17.55 -4.95 -1.86
C GLY A 104 17.35 -3.44 -1.78
N ARG A 105 18.41 -2.63 -2.01
CA ARG A 105 18.23 -1.17 -2.11
C ARG A 105 17.47 -0.80 -3.38
N ARG A 106 16.62 0.20 -3.27
CA ARG A 106 15.86 0.76 -4.38
C ARG A 106 15.90 2.28 -4.38
N GLN A 107 15.73 2.86 -5.54
CA GLN A 107 15.51 4.29 -5.73
C GLN A 107 14.30 4.48 -6.63
N ILE A 108 13.31 5.22 -6.16
CA ILE A 108 12.03 5.44 -6.83
C ILE A 108 12.00 6.86 -7.38
N HIS A 109 11.74 6.99 -8.68
CA HIS A 109 11.48 8.25 -9.35
C HIS A 109 10.01 8.27 -9.77
N VAL A 110 9.22 9.18 -9.18
CA VAL A 110 7.78 9.27 -9.45
C VAL A 110 7.49 10.59 -10.13
N ASP A 111 6.88 10.53 -11.31
CA ASP A 111 6.31 11.68 -12.01
C ASP A 111 4.79 11.65 -11.85
N LEU A 112 4.31 12.42 -10.89
CA LEU A 112 2.88 12.49 -10.54
C LEU A 112 2.06 13.35 -11.53
N LYS A 113 2.69 13.98 -12.53
CA LYS A 113 2.03 14.91 -13.45
C LYS A 113 1.28 15.99 -12.65
N ASN A 114 0.06 16.31 -13.05
CA ASN A 114 -0.76 17.34 -12.39
C ASN A 114 -1.72 16.76 -11.31
N ILE A 115 -1.60 15.49 -10.92
CA ILE A 115 -2.56 14.83 -9.99
C ILE A 115 -2.69 15.53 -8.64
N GLN A 116 -1.58 16.12 -8.13
CA GLN A 116 -1.58 16.84 -6.85
C GLN A 116 -2.38 18.14 -6.86
N LYS A 117 -2.76 18.62 -8.07
CA LYS A 117 -3.57 19.85 -8.27
C LYS A 117 -5.02 19.53 -8.64
N GLN A 118 -5.36 18.26 -8.79
CA GLN A 118 -6.70 17.83 -9.15
C GLN A 118 -7.58 17.61 -7.93
N GLU A 119 -8.85 17.88 -8.10
CA GLU A 119 -9.89 17.58 -7.12
C GLU A 119 -10.76 16.42 -7.62
N TYR A 120 -11.12 15.53 -6.72
CA TYR A 120 -12.05 14.44 -7.03
C TYR A 120 -13.49 14.88 -6.69
N PRO A 121 -14.49 14.63 -7.59
CA PRO A 121 -15.88 14.99 -7.34
C PRO A 121 -16.48 14.20 -6.16
N LEU A 122 -16.65 14.85 -5.00
CA LEU A 122 -17.10 14.19 -3.76
C LEU A 122 -18.52 13.61 -3.86
N ASN A 123 -19.37 14.16 -4.73
CA ASN A 123 -20.72 13.63 -4.97
C ASN A 123 -20.70 12.18 -5.51
N LEU A 124 -19.63 11.73 -6.14
CA LEU A 124 -19.46 10.36 -6.60
C LEU A 124 -19.04 9.41 -5.48
N MET A 125 -18.56 9.94 -4.33
CA MET A 125 -18.00 9.18 -3.23
C MET A 125 -19.03 8.81 -2.15
N ASP A 126 -20.14 9.53 -2.05
CA ASP A 126 -21.12 9.37 -0.96
C ASP A 126 -21.63 7.91 -0.86
N GLN A 127 -22.13 7.36 -1.96
CA GLN A 127 -22.66 5.99 -1.95
C GLN A 127 -21.58 4.91 -1.77
N PRO A 128 -20.44 4.92 -2.47
CA PRO A 128 -19.36 3.97 -2.23
C PRO A 128 -18.90 3.95 -0.76
N ILE A 129 -18.70 5.13 -0.15
CA ILE A 129 -18.25 5.23 1.23
C ILE A 129 -19.35 4.78 2.21
N ARG A 130 -20.62 5.19 2.02
CA ARG A 130 -21.73 4.69 2.86
C ARG A 130 -21.84 3.19 2.87
N ASN A 131 -21.57 2.55 1.75
CA ASN A 131 -21.76 1.13 1.56
C ASN A 131 -20.52 0.29 1.92
N CYS A 132 -19.36 0.90 2.21
CA CYS A 132 -18.16 0.15 2.57
C CYS A 132 -18.12 -0.22 4.07
N ASP A 133 -17.40 -1.29 4.37
CA ASP A 133 -17.06 -1.71 5.73
C ASP A 133 -15.81 -0.98 6.25
N LEU A 134 -14.94 -0.55 5.32
CA LEU A 134 -13.68 0.15 5.59
C LEU A 134 -13.35 1.08 4.43
N ALA A 135 -12.90 2.30 4.71
CA ALA A 135 -12.35 3.24 3.75
C ALA A 135 -10.81 3.22 3.81
N VAL A 136 -10.17 2.84 2.72
CA VAL A 136 -8.71 2.91 2.54
C VAL A 136 -8.40 4.17 1.74
N ILE A 137 -7.76 5.14 2.38
CA ILE A 137 -7.49 6.45 1.78
C ILE A 137 -5.98 6.67 1.76
N CYS A 138 -5.37 6.53 0.57
CA CYS A 138 -3.94 6.74 0.37
C CYS A 138 -3.59 8.23 0.47
N ASN A 139 -2.36 8.52 0.89
CA ASN A 139 -1.87 9.87 1.11
C ASN A 139 -1.55 10.64 -0.19
N ILE A 140 -2.58 10.93 -0.98
CA ILE A 140 -2.50 11.71 -2.21
C ILE A 140 -3.56 12.83 -2.21
N ASN A 141 -3.21 14.04 -2.67
CA ASN A 141 -4.03 15.24 -2.46
C ASN A 141 -5.49 15.11 -2.91
N PHE A 142 -5.78 14.47 -4.04
CA PHE A 142 -7.17 14.33 -4.50
C PHE A 142 -8.02 13.48 -3.54
N ALA A 143 -7.38 12.61 -2.75
CA ALA A 143 -8.06 11.77 -1.76
C ALA A 143 -8.28 12.48 -0.41
N ARG A 144 -7.56 13.57 -0.13
CA ARG A 144 -7.65 14.30 1.14
C ARG A 144 -9.07 14.74 1.52
N PRO A 145 -9.89 15.33 0.64
CA PRO A 145 -11.26 15.69 0.99
C PRO A 145 -12.14 14.49 1.35
N ILE A 146 -11.78 13.29 0.89
CA ILE A 146 -12.51 12.05 1.17
C ILE A 146 -12.33 11.62 2.63
N LEU A 147 -11.21 11.98 3.30
CA LEU A 147 -11.00 11.72 4.72
C LEU A 147 -12.14 12.31 5.55
N GLN A 148 -12.45 13.58 5.33
CA GLN A 148 -13.52 14.27 6.08
C GLN A 148 -14.87 13.61 5.81
N LEU A 149 -15.21 13.32 4.55
CA LEU A 149 -16.47 12.67 4.18
C LEU A 149 -16.59 11.28 4.84
N ALA A 150 -15.53 10.45 4.82
CA ALA A 150 -15.54 9.15 5.46
C ALA A 150 -15.75 9.26 6.98
N ARG A 151 -15.10 10.23 7.62
CA ARG A 151 -15.26 10.50 9.05
C ARG A 151 -16.69 10.95 9.39
N GLU A 152 -17.27 11.88 8.63
CA GLU A 152 -18.65 12.36 8.81
C GLU A 152 -19.67 11.22 8.66
N LEU A 153 -19.38 10.22 7.82
CA LEU A 153 -20.17 9.02 7.63
C LEU A 153 -19.88 7.91 8.65
N GLY A 154 -19.02 8.19 9.65
CA GLY A 154 -18.69 7.25 10.73
C GLY A 154 -17.95 5.99 10.27
N LYS A 155 -17.18 6.08 9.18
CA LYS A 155 -16.44 4.95 8.64
C LYS A 155 -15.06 4.84 9.29
N TRP A 156 -14.59 3.61 9.49
CA TRP A 156 -13.20 3.38 9.81
C TRP A 156 -12.35 3.72 8.59
N ILE A 157 -11.28 4.44 8.85
CA ILE A 157 -10.30 4.85 7.84
C ILE A 157 -8.99 4.12 8.10
N ALA A 158 -8.44 3.53 7.06
CA ALA A 158 -7.10 2.97 7.05
C ALA A 158 -6.23 3.74 6.06
N THR A 159 -5.00 4.06 6.46
CA THR A 159 -4.02 4.73 5.60
C THR A 159 -2.62 4.19 5.81
N ASP A 160 -1.80 4.24 4.77
CA ASP A 160 -0.36 4.06 4.84
C ASP A 160 0.31 5.38 4.41
N VAL A 161 1.08 5.99 5.32
CA VAL A 161 1.80 7.24 5.05
C VAL A 161 3.24 7.01 4.59
N HIS A 162 3.62 5.76 4.38
CA HIS A 162 4.95 5.33 3.91
C HIS A 162 6.08 5.71 4.86
N ALA A 163 7.01 6.55 4.39
CA ALA A 163 8.15 7.04 5.16
C ALA A 163 7.88 8.46 5.63
N ILE A 164 8.02 8.71 6.92
CA ILE A 164 7.89 10.03 7.53
C ILE A 164 9.14 10.34 8.35
N SER A 165 9.55 11.60 8.36
CA SER A 165 10.65 12.11 9.19
C SER A 165 10.19 13.09 10.25
N ASP A 166 8.92 13.43 10.25
CA ASP A 166 8.28 14.35 11.19
C ASP A 166 6.84 13.89 11.44
N LEU A 167 6.43 13.80 12.69
CA LEU A 167 5.07 13.42 13.08
C LEU A 167 4.05 14.57 12.87
N GLU A 168 4.53 15.79 12.73
CA GLU A 168 3.72 16.98 12.42
C GLU A 168 3.82 17.40 10.96
N ASP A 169 4.35 16.53 10.07
CA ASP A 169 4.47 16.78 8.63
C ASP A 169 3.13 17.25 8.05
N ASP A 170 3.11 18.47 7.56
CA ASP A 170 1.91 19.13 7.01
C ASP A 170 1.23 18.31 5.91
N TYR A 171 1.99 17.51 5.17
CA TYR A 171 1.42 16.68 4.11
C TYR A 171 0.68 15.46 4.66
N ASN A 172 1.22 14.78 5.66
CA ASN A 172 0.70 13.52 6.17
C ASN A 172 -0.19 13.66 7.42
N ARG A 173 -0.13 14.81 8.11
CA ARG A 173 -0.83 15.03 9.37
C ARG A 173 -2.33 14.72 9.30
N ASP A 174 -3.02 15.16 8.25
CA ASP A 174 -4.45 14.92 8.11
C ASP A 174 -4.77 13.43 7.94
N TYR A 175 -3.93 12.68 7.22
CA TYR A 175 -4.08 11.24 7.07
C TYR A 175 -3.85 10.52 8.38
N MET A 176 -2.78 10.86 9.11
CA MET A 176 -2.49 10.30 10.43
C MET A 176 -3.60 10.59 11.44
N ALA A 177 -4.11 11.82 11.46
CA ALA A 177 -5.13 12.26 12.41
C ALA A 177 -6.53 11.65 12.17
N ASN A 178 -6.85 11.24 10.95
CA ASN A 178 -8.16 10.70 10.61
C ASN A 178 -8.20 9.16 10.56
N ALA A 179 -7.07 8.48 10.56
CA ALA A 179 -7.00 7.02 10.43
C ALA A 179 -7.19 6.31 11.77
N GLN A 180 -8.06 5.30 11.82
CA GLN A 180 -8.12 4.34 12.93
C GLN A 180 -7.03 3.28 12.78
N ILE A 181 -6.68 2.93 11.54
CA ILE A 181 -5.59 2.00 11.21
C ILE A 181 -4.53 2.76 10.44
N LEU A 182 -3.36 2.94 11.04
CA LEU A 182 -2.24 3.69 10.48
C LEU A 182 -1.06 2.76 10.20
N PHE A 183 -0.56 2.77 8.96
CA PHE A 183 0.65 2.08 8.56
C PHE A 183 1.73 3.08 8.16
N LEU A 184 2.97 2.71 8.40
CA LEU A 184 4.17 3.44 7.96
C LEU A 184 5.39 2.51 7.93
N SER A 185 6.48 2.99 7.33
CA SER A 185 7.77 2.30 7.25
C SER A 185 8.75 2.87 8.29
N ASP A 186 9.73 2.07 8.72
CA ASP A 186 10.85 2.54 9.54
C ASP A 186 11.88 3.36 8.74
N GLU A 187 11.73 3.47 7.43
CA GLU A 187 12.57 4.35 6.59
C GLU A 187 12.36 5.81 7.01
N SER A 188 13.44 6.49 7.41
CA SER A 188 13.46 7.92 7.77
C SER A 188 12.72 8.32 9.05
N LEU A 189 12.36 7.38 9.93
CA LEU A 189 11.73 7.73 11.22
C LEU A 189 12.61 8.69 12.03
N PRO A 190 12.00 9.66 12.76
CA PRO A 190 12.75 10.65 13.55
C PRO A 190 13.38 10.03 14.81
N ASP A 191 12.89 8.90 15.29
CA ASP A 191 13.37 8.17 16.47
C ASP A 191 13.18 6.65 16.28
N SER A 192 13.44 5.87 17.34
CA SER A 192 13.16 4.43 17.33
C SER A 192 11.69 4.13 17.04
N PRO A 193 11.39 3.02 16.35
CA PRO A 193 9.99 2.67 16.05
C PRO A 193 9.10 2.60 17.30
N GLU A 194 9.64 2.17 18.45
CA GLU A 194 8.93 2.10 19.72
C GLU A 194 8.53 3.48 20.24
N HIS A 195 9.43 4.47 20.15
CA HIS A 195 9.12 5.84 20.56
C HIS A 195 8.13 6.50 19.59
N VAL A 196 8.35 6.33 18.29
CA VAL A 196 7.45 6.89 17.26
C VAL A 196 6.02 6.37 17.41
N VAL A 197 5.82 5.07 17.65
CA VAL A 197 4.47 4.51 17.82
C VAL A 197 3.78 5.06 19.07
N GLN A 198 4.52 5.28 20.16
CA GLN A 198 3.98 5.89 21.38
C GLN A 198 3.60 7.36 21.15
N ASP A 199 4.42 8.10 20.41
CA ASP A 199 4.15 9.49 20.06
C ASP A 199 2.92 9.59 19.15
N LEU A 200 2.80 8.74 18.13
CA LEU A 200 1.61 8.67 17.28
C LEU A 200 0.34 8.40 18.10
N LEU A 201 0.37 7.44 19.02
CA LEU A 201 -0.77 7.16 19.90
C LEU A 201 -1.10 8.31 20.87
N ARG A 202 -0.12 9.15 21.21
CA ARG A 202 -0.36 10.36 22.04
C ARG A 202 -0.90 11.53 21.23
N CYS A 203 -0.39 11.70 19.99
CA CYS A 203 -0.75 12.84 19.13
C CYS A 203 -2.09 12.63 18.40
N TYR A 204 -2.44 11.38 18.08
CA TYR A 204 -3.57 11.03 17.23
C TYR A 204 -4.44 9.93 17.86
N ASP A 205 -5.70 9.86 17.42
CA ASP A 205 -6.69 8.88 17.92
C ASP A 205 -6.63 7.55 17.13
N ASN A 206 -5.42 7.12 16.69
CA ASN A 206 -5.27 5.85 16.02
C ASN A 206 -5.57 4.69 16.99
N GLU A 207 -6.33 3.70 16.54
CA GLU A 207 -6.61 2.47 17.29
C GLU A 207 -5.52 1.43 17.09
N ILE A 208 -4.99 1.34 15.87
CA ILE A 208 -3.93 0.40 15.49
C ILE A 208 -2.88 1.17 14.68
N VAL A 209 -1.63 1.05 15.11
CA VAL A 209 -0.47 1.58 14.37
C VAL A 209 0.46 0.42 14.05
N VAL A 210 0.87 0.29 12.77
CA VAL A 210 1.83 -0.72 12.33
C VAL A 210 3.01 -0.05 11.64
N ILE A 211 4.22 -0.34 12.09
CA ILE A 211 5.47 0.11 11.47
C ILE A 211 6.15 -1.10 10.81
N GLY A 212 6.26 -1.08 9.49
CA GLY A 212 7.03 -2.08 8.75
C GLY A 212 8.53 -1.90 9.01
N LEU A 213 9.21 -2.95 9.45
CA LEU A 213 10.64 -2.96 9.82
C LEU A 213 11.51 -3.67 8.76
N GLY A 214 11.00 -3.86 7.57
CA GLY A 214 11.68 -4.59 6.50
C GLY A 214 12.09 -6.00 6.90
N ARG A 215 13.38 -6.30 6.87
CA ARG A 215 13.91 -7.63 7.24
C ARG A 215 13.74 -7.99 8.73
N LYS A 216 13.34 -7.05 9.56
CA LYS A 216 13.12 -7.23 11.01
C LYS A 216 11.63 -7.47 11.34
N GLY A 217 10.78 -7.68 10.35
CA GLY A 217 9.35 -7.91 10.54
C GLY A 217 8.53 -6.62 10.66
N ALA A 218 7.73 -6.49 11.71
CA ALA A 218 6.90 -5.32 11.96
C ALA A 218 6.77 -5.03 13.46
N LEU A 219 6.50 -3.77 13.81
CA LEU A 219 6.07 -3.34 15.14
C LEU A 219 4.59 -2.99 15.06
N MET A 220 3.80 -3.40 16.02
CA MET A 220 2.39 -3.02 16.12
C MET A 220 2.08 -2.46 17.51
N ALA A 221 1.26 -1.41 17.54
CA ALA A 221 0.59 -0.95 18.74
C ALA A 221 -0.93 -1.08 18.57
N VAL A 222 -1.61 -1.48 19.64
CA VAL A 222 -3.08 -1.59 19.73
C VAL A 222 -3.52 -0.80 20.96
N ARG A 223 -4.21 0.32 20.74
CA ARG A 223 -4.60 1.26 21.80
C ARG A 223 -5.47 0.61 22.85
N GLN A 224 -6.51 -0.10 22.42
CA GLN A 224 -7.47 -0.74 23.33
C GLN A 224 -6.82 -1.70 24.31
N ASP A 225 -5.75 -2.39 23.90
CA ASP A 225 -5.08 -3.43 24.69
C ASP A 225 -3.83 -2.89 25.43
N ASP A 226 -3.53 -1.60 25.28
CA ASP A 226 -2.27 -0.97 25.74
C ASP A 226 -1.03 -1.79 25.31
N PHE A 227 -1.08 -2.32 24.09
CA PHE A 227 -0.07 -3.23 23.56
C PHE A 227 0.88 -2.50 22.62
N VAL A 228 2.18 -2.75 22.79
CA VAL A 228 3.24 -2.45 21.81
C VAL A 228 4.15 -3.66 21.71
N GLY A 229 4.31 -4.23 20.53
CA GLY A 229 5.12 -5.43 20.36
C GLY A 229 5.60 -5.66 18.93
N ARG A 230 6.72 -6.37 18.82
CA ARG A 230 7.33 -6.76 17.55
C ARG A 230 6.81 -8.12 17.09
N PHE A 231 6.70 -8.23 15.78
CA PHE A 231 6.36 -9.46 15.06
C PHE A 231 7.53 -9.83 14.16
N ASP A 232 8.04 -11.03 14.34
CA ASP A 232 9.20 -11.50 13.61
C ASP A 232 8.92 -11.68 12.11
N PRO A 233 9.93 -11.49 11.25
CA PRO A 233 9.81 -11.73 9.83
C PRO A 233 9.69 -13.24 9.56
N VAL A 234 9.02 -13.58 8.44
CA VAL A 234 9.05 -14.94 7.89
C VAL A 234 9.69 -14.94 6.51
N PHE A 235 10.19 -16.08 6.07
CA PHE A 235 10.84 -16.25 4.78
C PHE A 235 10.13 -17.35 4.00
N THR A 236 9.36 -16.96 2.99
CA THR A 236 8.56 -17.90 2.19
C THR A 236 9.30 -18.40 0.96
N ARG A 237 10.00 -17.48 0.25
CA ARG A 237 10.72 -17.76 -0.98
C ARG A 237 11.86 -16.76 -1.21
N PRO A 238 12.78 -17.02 -2.17
CA PRO A 238 13.89 -16.10 -2.46
C PRO A 238 13.41 -14.70 -2.78
N LEU A 239 14.12 -13.70 -2.24
CA LEU A 239 13.88 -12.29 -2.51
C LEU A 239 14.26 -11.92 -3.93
N VAL A 240 13.37 -11.28 -4.66
CA VAL A 240 13.65 -10.62 -5.95
C VAL A 240 13.83 -9.12 -5.74
N ASN A 241 12.85 -8.47 -5.12
CA ASN A 241 12.94 -7.07 -4.68
C ASN A 241 11.89 -6.78 -3.59
N THR A 242 11.98 -5.62 -2.94
CA THR A 242 11.05 -5.23 -1.85
C THR A 242 9.94 -4.27 -2.30
N ILE A 243 9.79 -4.03 -3.61
CA ILE A 243 8.81 -3.09 -4.16
C ILE A 243 7.39 -3.61 -3.88
N GLY A 244 6.51 -2.78 -3.31
CA GLY A 244 5.13 -3.16 -2.95
C GLY A 244 5.00 -4.08 -1.73
N ALA A 245 6.07 -4.31 -0.95
CA ALA A 245 5.99 -5.09 0.29
C ALA A 245 5.09 -4.42 1.34
N GLY A 246 5.15 -3.08 1.47
CA GLY A 246 4.27 -2.29 2.32
C GLY A 246 2.80 -2.43 1.91
N ASP A 247 2.50 -2.22 0.63
CA ASP A 247 1.14 -2.38 0.09
C ASP A 247 0.56 -3.78 0.35
N ALA A 248 1.42 -4.81 0.21
CA ALA A 248 1.04 -6.19 0.48
C ALA A 248 0.76 -6.44 1.97
N LEU A 249 1.66 -5.95 2.86
CA LEU A 249 1.49 -6.04 4.31
C LEU A 249 0.19 -5.36 4.74
N PHE A 250 -0.02 -4.12 4.30
CA PHE A 250 -1.20 -3.34 4.60
C PHE A 250 -2.49 -4.02 4.11
N SER A 251 -2.54 -4.42 2.84
CA SER A 251 -3.73 -5.05 2.25
C SER A 251 -4.12 -6.35 2.96
N SER A 252 -3.15 -7.23 3.20
CA SER A 252 -3.42 -8.51 3.88
C SER A 252 -3.81 -8.32 5.34
N PHE A 253 -3.24 -7.32 6.03
CA PHE A 253 -3.67 -6.94 7.37
C PHE A 253 -5.14 -6.51 7.38
N LEU A 254 -5.54 -5.63 6.45
CA LEU A 254 -6.92 -5.14 6.36
C LEU A 254 -7.91 -6.27 6.07
N ASP A 255 -7.62 -7.19 5.14
CA ASP A 255 -8.45 -8.38 4.90
C ASP A 255 -8.60 -9.23 6.16
N GLY A 256 -7.48 -9.53 6.83
CA GLY A 256 -7.46 -10.33 8.06
C GLY A 256 -8.24 -9.67 9.20
N PHE A 257 -8.02 -8.38 9.42
CA PHE A 257 -8.67 -7.63 10.48
C PHE A 257 -10.18 -7.46 10.25
N LEU A 258 -10.61 -7.15 9.03
CA LEU A 258 -12.05 -7.07 8.73
C LEU A 258 -12.79 -8.37 9.02
N ARG A 259 -12.15 -9.51 8.80
CA ARG A 259 -12.74 -10.84 8.99
C ARG A 259 -12.74 -11.31 10.43
N THR A 260 -11.67 -11.06 11.16
CA THR A 260 -11.45 -11.65 12.48
C THR A 260 -11.63 -10.67 13.62
N LYS A 261 -11.49 -9.38 13.36
CA LYS A 261 -11.37 -8.31 14.36
C LYS A 261 -10.20 -8.53 15.34
N ASP A 262 -9.25 -9.38 14.98
CA ASP A 262 -8.07 -9.73 15.74
C ASP A 262 -6.83 -9.15 15.03
N PRO A 263 -6.25 -8.03 15.52
CA PRO A 263 -5.12 -7.38 14.88
C PRO A 263 -3.84 -8.24 14.92
N TYR A 264 -3.70 -9.09 15.93
CA TYR A 264 -2.53 -9.94 16.11
C TYR A 264 -2.45 -11.02 15.04
N LYS A 265 -3.55 -11.73 14.84
CA LYS A 265 -3.67 -12.72 13.75
C LYS A 265 -3.58 -12.05 12.38
N ALA A 266 -4.20 -10.88 12.24
CA ALA A 266 -4.15 -10.12 10.98
C ALA A 266 -2.71 -9.76 10.60
N LEU A 267 -1.89 -9.28 11.56
CA LEU A 267 -0.50 -8.91 11.28
C LEU A 267 0.38 -10.13 11.00
N SER A 268 0.25 -11.21 11.78
CA SER A 268 0.99 -12.46 11.52
C SER A 268 0.73 -12.99 10.12
N ARG A 269 -0.54 -12.97 9.67
CA ARG A 269 -0.96 -13.34 8.32
C ARG A 269 -0.38 -12.39 7.24
N ALA A 270 -0.39 -11.10 7.52
CA ALA A 270 0.09 -10.09 6.60
C ALA A 270 1.61 -10.18 6.35
N ILE A 271 2.38 -10.54 7.36
CA ILE A 271 3.82 -10.78 7.23
C ILE A 271 4.11 -11.95 6.28
N VAL A 272 3.35 -13.04 6.33
CA VAL A 272 3.47 -14.16 5.38
C VAL A 272 3.16 -13.71 3.96
N PHE A 273 2.09 -12.96 3.77
CA PHE A 273 1.67 -12.43 2.46
C PHE A 273 2.73 -11.50 1.86
N ALA A 274 3.25 -10.54 2.66
CA ALA A 274 4.29 -9.62 2.23
C ALA A 274 5.61 -10.35 1.90
N SER A 275 5.99 -11.35 2.72
CA SER A 275 7.16 -12.21 2.47
C SER A 275 7.04 -12.99 1.16
N TYR A 276 5.86 -13.45 0.80
CA TYR A 276 5.66 -14.14 -0.47
C TYR A 276 5.72 -13.16 -1.64
N LYS A 277 5.11 -11.98 -1.52
CA LYS A 277 5.07 -10.95 -2.55
C LYS A 277 6.46 -10.51 -3.02
N ILE A 278 7.42 -10.34 -2.13
CA ILE A 278 8.77 -9.85 -2.46
C ILE A 278 9.61 -10.81 -3.33
N GLY A 279 9.11 -11.99 -3.62
CA GLY A 279 9.67 -12.93 -4.61
C GLY A 279 9.25 -12.64 -6.06
N GLU A 280 8.61 -11.49 -6.37
CA GLU A 280 8.18 -11.08 -7.71
C GLU A 280 8.82 -9.76 -8.15
N LYS A 281 8.80 -9.50 -9.48
CA LYS A 281 9.46 -8.33 -10.08
C LYS A 281 8.66 -7.03 -9.94
N GLY A 282 7.35 -7.05 -10.12
CA GLY A 282 6.49 -5.86 -10.09
C GLY A 282 5.87 -5.60 -8.71
N ALA A 283 5.54 -4.35 -8.40
CA ALA A 283 4.88 -3.99 -7.13
C ALA A 283 3.49 -4.62 -6.97
N ALA A 284 2.74 -4.72 -8.08
CA ALA A 284 1.39 -5.27 -8.13
C ALA A 284 1.33 -6.77 -8.47
N GLU A 285 2.42 -7.51 -8.31
CA GLU A 285 2.55 -8.91 -8.69
C GLU A 285 2.78 -9.82 -7.47
N GLY A 286 2.46 -11.13 -7.61
CA GLY A 286 2.75 -12.14 -6.59
C GLY A 286 1.86 -12.07 -5.38
N PHE A 287 0.62 -11.63 -5.53
CA PHE A 287 -0.37 -11.69 -4.47
C PHE A 287 -0.98 -13.08 -4.40
N LEU A 288 -0.98 -13.66 -3.21
CA LEU A 288 -1.65 -14.93 -2.92
C LEU A 288 -3.17 -14.72 -2.84
N ASN A 289 -3.93 -15.67 -3.33
CA ASN A 289 -5.34 -15.75 -2.95
C ASN A 289 -5.45 -16.27 -1.50
N ARG A 290 -6.67 -16.30 -0.98
CA ARG A 290 -6.92 -16.64 0.42
C ARG A 290 -6.51 -18.07 0.78
N GLU A 291 -6.80 -19.03 -0.10
CA GLU A 291 -6.49 -20.45 0.10
C GLU A 291 -4.98 -20.68 0.10
N GLU A 292 -4.28 -20.10 -0.88
CA GLU A 292 -2.81 -20.14 -0.96
C GLU A 292 -2.15 -19.51 0.28
N LEU A 293 -2.68 -18.40 0.77
CA LEU A 293 -2.16 -17.75 1.96
C LEU A 293 -2.36 -18.62 3.22
N GLU A 294 -3.50 -19.28 3.36
CA GLU A 294 -3.76 -20.21 4.46
C GLU A 294 -2.84 -21.44 4.41
N GLU A 295 -2.53 -21.94 3.20
CA GLU A 295 -1.53 -23.00 3.04
C GLU A 295 -0.13 -22.56 3.45
N TRP A 296 0.28 -21.35 3.07
CA TRP A 296 1.57 -20.81 3.48
C TRP A 296 1.67 -20.57 4.99
N GLN A 297 0.61 -20.09 5.63
CA GLN A 297 0.57 -19.97 7.10
C GLN A 297 0.81 -21.31 7.78
N LYS A 298 0.09 -22.37 7.37
CA LYS A 298 0.29 -23.71 7.90
C LYS A 298 1.72 -24.22 7.72
N LYS A 299 2.35 -23.97 6.56
CA LYS A 299 3.75 -24.35 6.30
C LYS A 299 4.71 -23.66 7.26
N ILE A 300 4.51 -22.35 7.51
CA ILE A 300 5.36 -21.58 8.43
C ILE A 300 5.19 -22.08 9.89
N GLU A 301 3.95 -22.30 10.34
CA GLU A 301 3.64 -22.83 11.69
C GLU A 301 4.29 -24.20 11.95
N HIS A 302 4.41 -25.05 10.92
CA HIS A 302 5.06 -26.37 11.05
C HIS A 302 6.60 -26.30 11.02
N GLN A 303 7.19 -25.17 10.64
CA GLN A 303 8.64 -24.96 10.58
C GLN A 303 9.18 -24.25 11.84
N ALA A 304 8.31 -23.62 12.63
CA ALA A 304 8.63 -22.94 13.89
C ALA A 304 8.59 -23.93 15.07
#